data_2b8c66c33ce1f9364f12a3938460d696
#
_entry.id   2b8c66c33ce1f9364f12a3938460d696
#
_cell.length_a   1.000
_cell.length_b   1.000
_cell.length_c   1.000
_cell.angle_alpha   90.00
_cell.angle_beta   90.00
_cell.angle_gamma   90.00
#
_symmetry.space_group_name_H-M   'P 1'
#
loop_
_entity.id
_entity.type
_entity.pdbx_description
1 polymer ?
#
loop_
_entity_poly.entity_id
_entity_poly.type
_entity_poly.pdbx_seq_one_letter_code
_entity_poly.pdbx_strand_id
1 'polypeptide(L)'
;MINKKLIALLLAGSAFTAFAQTHAEGSEYFEAGQLDNAKELLLRNHNNAATDKAISFYYQGRIALEEDNSAEAKKLFEQGVAANPDYPFNYIGLGQLSLMGNAQKEAEAQFKTAEGLGKKDAGVQIAIARAYDAVNPELYTKDIDKRVEKARKMNMQDPDIYIFEGDRLARTKDYGGAGAKYEMALTYDPNATAAYFKYANLFAQVNPEYGINMLKKLLELNPNSALGQRSLANAYYEQNDYANAVNEYAKYVKNPNHFKQDEDRYSLLLFSNGDYQAGYDFASNLLAQNPDNFTAMRFQFMNACQIPALESQLLPMAEKLYALHTSNPDKNRFAPIDYNLIADEFIKAKKTDEAVAVLQDGVNSMPNNPNLYKQLAMAYVDLGDMAAASKAFEGFIEHTAKPGYNDMIQASVFAFYAGVQYKDDVAMRDQYLALADKYADRAAELYPAMYRPEKIKGDVEMQKGNTEKALEYYIQSIDKLEKFDGDTSRFAGDAKNLYNAVGNAYLDKNDKTTAKRYFNGYLKYDPDNADYRKFVEGL
;
A
#
# COMPACT_ATOMS: atom_id res chain seq x y z
N MET A 1 -29.57 -4.87 -60.71
CA MET A 1 -29.27 -3.51 -60.21
C MET A 1 -29.49 -3.52 -58.71
N ILE A 2 -28.46 -3.84 -57.96
CA ILE A 2 -28.47 -3.84 -56.49
C ILE A 2 -28.21 -2.41 -56.02
N ASN A 3 -29.15 -1.93 -55.24
CA ASN A 3 -29.35 -0.55 -54.83
C ASN A 3 -28.17 -0.01 -54.04
N LYS A 4 -27.36 0.88 -54.62
CA LYS A 4 -26.19 1.54 -54.02
C LYS A 4 -26.52 2.42 -52.80
N LYS A 5 -27.76 2.49 -52.36
CA LYS A 5 -28.20 3.24 -51.17
C LYS A 5 -28.25 2.41 -49.89
N LEU A 6 -28.03 1.07 -49.95
CA LEU A 6 -28.04 0.20 -48.77
C LEU A 6 -26.65 -0.07 -48.19
N ILE A 7 -25.57 0.36 -48.87
CA ILE A 7 -24.19 0.17 -48.41
C ILE A 7 -23.69 1.37 -47.60
N ALA A 8 -24.38 2.51 -47.69
CA ALA A 8 -24.01 3.72 -46.94
C ALA A 8 -24.52 3.76 -45.46
N LEU A 9 -25.37 2.80 -45.04
CA LEU A 9 -25.93 2.76 -43.69
C LEU A 9 -25.27 1.70 -42.77
N LEU A 10 -24.29 0.96 -43.28
CA LEU A 10 -23.55 -0.05 -42.49
C LEU A 10 -22.10 0.35 -42.14
N LEU A 11 -21.70 1.57 -42.51
CA LEU A 11 -20.39 2.15 -42.16
C LEU A 11 -20.45 3.32 -41.16
N ALA A 12 -21.64 3.59 -40.62
CA ALA A 12 -21.83 4.65 -39.59
C ALA A 12 -21.93 4.09 -38.16
N GLY A 13 -21.54 2.84 -37.93
CA GLY A 13 -21.73 2.15 -36.65
C GLY A 13 -20.45 1.80 -35.88
N SER A 14 -19.31 2.39 -36.25
CA SER A 14 -18.10 2.36 -35.39
C SER A 14 -17.40 3.71 -35.41
N ALA A 15 -18.11 4.74 -35.02
CA ALA A 15 -17.44 5.87 -34.42
C ALA A 15 -16.87 5.30 -33.11
N PHE A 16 -15.58 4.96 -33.11
CA PHE A 16 -14.78 5.06 -31.89
C PHE A 16 -15.09 6.43 -31.34
N THR A 17 -15.89 6.51 -30.27
CA THR A 17 -16.01 7.73 -29.49
C THR A 17 -14.62 7.95 -28.92
N ALA A 18 -13.81 8.74 -29.61
CA ALA A 18 -12.53 9.18 -29.08
C ALA A 18 -12.82 9.73 -27.67
N PHE A 19 -12.05 9.31 -26.69
CA PHE A 19 -12.13 9.86 -25.35
C PHE A 19 -12.07 11.39 -25.45
N ALA A 20 -13.20 12.03 -25.20
CA ALA A 20 -13.25 13.50 -25.29
C ALA A 20 -12.64 14.07 -24.01
N GLN A 21 -11.50 14.72 -24.15
CA GLN A 21 -10.91 15.53 -23.06
C GLN A 21 -11.63 16.86 -23.02
N THR A 22 -12.75 16.95 -22.29
CA THR A 22 -13.59 18.14 -22.20
C THR A 22 -13.78 18.59 -20.74
N HIS A 23 -14.61 19.62 -20.54
CA HIS A 23 -15.05 20.03 -19.21
C HIS A 23 -15.88 18.93 -18.50
N ALA A 24 -16.50 18.02 -19.24
CA ALA A 24 -17.46 17.05 -18.69
C ALA A 24 -16.87 16.16 -17.58
N GLU A 25 -15.66 15.68 -17.77
CA GLU A 25 -14.98 14.86 -16.76
C GLU A 25 -14.69 15.64 -15.49
N GLY A 26 -14.22 16.89 -15.62
CA GLY A 26 -13.99 17.74 -14.45
C GLY A 26 -15.30 18.08 -13.72
N SER A 27 -16.39 18.29 -14.47
CA SER A 27 -17.72 18.49 -13.89
C SER A 27 -18.21 17.24 -13.14
N GLU A 28 -17.97 16.04 -13.70
CA GLU A 28 -18.32 14.76 -13.08
C GLU A 28 -17.60 14.58 -11.74
N TYR A 29 -16.29 14.88 -11.69
CA TYR A 29 -15.50 14.85 -10.45
C TYR A 29 -15.96 15.91 -9.43
N PHE A 30 -16.37 17.09 -9.89
CA PHE A 30 -16.93 18.12 -9.01
C PHE A 30 -18.23 17.66 -8.34
N GLU A 31 -19.18 17.13 -9.13
CA GLU A 31 -20.46 16.62 -8.61
C GLU A 31 -20.25 15.41 -7.67
N ALA A 32 -19.14 14.70 -7.80
CA ALA A 32 -18.70 13.66 -6.90
C ALA A 32 -18.03 14.17 -5.61
N GLY A 33 -17.84 15.48 -5.46
CA GLY A 33 -17.17 16.09 -4.31
C GLY A 33 -15.64 15.94 -4.31
N GLN A 34 -15.03 15.52 -5.44
CA GLN A 34 -13.58 15.37 -5.59
C GLN A 34 -12.96 16.65 -6.17
N LEU A 35 -12.89 17.70 -5.36
CA LEU A 35 -12.60 19.06 -5.82
C LEU A 35 -11.21 19.21 -6.46
N ASP A 36 -10.15 18.64 -5.86
CA ASP A 36 -8.79 18.72 -6.41
C ASP A 36 -8.69 18.05 -7.78
N ASN A 37 -9.29 16.87 -7.91
CA ASN A 37 -9.33 16.14 -9.17
C ASN A 37 -10.16 16.88 -10.22
N ALA A 38 -11.30 17.46 -9.83
CA ALA A 38 -12.13 18.28 -10.70
C ALA A 38 -11.35 19.50 -11.21
N LYS A 39 -10.65 20.20 -10.32
CA LYS A 39 -9.81 21.36 -10.64
C LYS A 39 -8.73 21.01 -11.65
N GLU A 40 -8.00 19.93 -11.41
CA GLU A 40 -6.95 19.47 -12.32
C GLU A 40 -7.51 19.18 -13.72
N LEU A 41 -8.61 18.44 -13.82
CA LEU A 41 -9.21 18.08 -15.11
C LEU A 41 -9.80 19.28 -15.84
N LEU A 42 -10.50 20.17 -15.13
CA LEU A 42 -11.04 21.41 -15.72
C LEU A 42 -9.94 22.30 -16.31
N LEU A 43 -8.82 22.46 -15.58
CA LEU A 43 -7.67 23.22 -16.05
C LEU A 43 -6.97 22.54 -17.23
N ARG A 44 -6.72 21.23 -17.12
CA ARG A 44 -6.06 20.42 -18.15
C ARG A 44 -6.82 20.44 -19.47
N ASN A 45 -8.15 20.34 -19.40
CA ASN A 45 -9.01 20.25 -20.56
C ASN A 45 -9.57 21.62 -21.05
N HIS A 46 -9.31 22.71 -20.31
CA HIS A 46 -9.89 24.03 -20.57
C HIS A 46 -9.68 24.52 -22.00
N ASN A 47 -8.50 24.32 -22.56
CA ASN A 47 -8.14 24.80 -23.90
C ASN A 47 -8.44 23.80 -25.02
N ASN A 48 -9.05 22.66 -24.70
CA ASN A 48 -9.48 21.71 -25.71
C ASN A 48 -10.63 22.32 -26.54
N ALA A 49 -10.60 22.12 -27.87
CA ALA A 49 -11.60 22.66 -28.78
C ALA A 49 -13.04 22.18 -28.52
N ALA A 50 -13.18 21.00 -27.91
CA ALA A 50 -14.48 20.42 -27.56
C ALA A 50 -15.01 20.92 -26.20
N THR A 51 -14.23 21.71 -25.44
CA THR A 51 -14.63 22.23 -24.13
C THR A 51 -15.54 23.43 -24.29
N ASP A 52 -16.74 23.38 -23.68
CA ASP A 52 -17.55 24.60 -23.47
C ASP A 52 -16.89 25.45 -22.37
N LYS A 53 -16.44 26.64 -22.78
CA LYS A 53 -15.73 27.56 -21.90
C LYS A 53 -16.61 28.10 -20.77
N ALA A 54 -17.88 28.37 -21.04
CA ALA A 54 -18.78 28.92 -20.03
C ALA A 54 -19.08 27.91 -18.94
N ILE A 55 -19.24 26.62 -19.30
CA ILE A 55 -19.41 25.53 -18.35
C ILE A 55 -18.12 25.32 -17.57
N SER A 56 -16.97 25.26 -18.25
CA SER A 56 -15.67 25.11 -17.60
C SER A 56 -15.42 26.20 -16.56
N PHE A 57 -15.66 27.47 -16.89
CA PHE A 57 -15.52 28.57 -15.95
C PHE A 57 -16.51 28.52 -14.79
N TYR A 58 -17.74 28.05 -15.03
CA TYR A 58 -18.72 27.85 -13.97
C TYR A 58 -18.21 26.89 -12.90
N TYR A 59 -17.74 25.70 -13.29
CA TYR A 59 -17.25 24.71 -12.33
C TYR A 59 -15.95 25.15 -11.67
N GLN A 60 -15.03 25.82 -12.38
CA GLN A 60 -13.84 26.41 -11.76
C GLN A 60 -14.22 27.49 -10.73
N GLY A 61 -15.21 28.33 -11.04
CA GLY A 61 -15.74 29.33 -10.10
C GLY A 61 -16.39 28.68 -8.86
N ARG A 62 -17.11 27.56 -9.04
CA ARG A 62 -17.67 26.78 -7.93
C ARG A 62 -16.58 26.24 -7.03
N ILE A 63 -15.51 25.67 -7.60
CA ILE A 63 -14.35 25.19 -6.85
C ILE A 63 -13.70 26.33 -6.06
N ALA A 64 -13.51 27.49 -6.69
CA ALA A 64 -12.94 28.64 -6.00
C ALA A 64 -13.79 29.13 -4.82
N LEU A 65 -15.13 28.96 -4.87
CA LEU A 65 -16.02 29.21 -3.72
C LEU A 65 -15.80 28.20 -2.58
N GLU A 66 -15.66 26.93 -2.89
CA GLU A 66 -15.36 25.88 -1.90
C GLU A 66 -13.96 26.05 -1.26
N GLU A 67 -13.04 26.73 -1.96
CA GLU A 67 -11.71 27.12 -1.47
C GLU A 67 -11.69 28.48 -0.74
N ASP A 68 -12.85 29.07 -0.44
CA ASP A 68 -13.02 30.39 0.18
C ASP A 68 -12.39 31.55 -0.64
N ASN A 69 -12.14 31.35 -1.93
CA ASN A 69 -11.53 32.33 -2.82
C ASN A 69 -12.57 33.10 -3.64
N SER A 70 -13.33 33.95 -2.96
CA SER A 70 -14.41 34.76 -3.59
C SER A 70 -13.94 35.67 -4.71
N ALA A 71 -12.69 36.17 -4.66
CA ALA A 71 -12.16 37.04 -5.69
C ALA A 71 -11.90 36.30 -7.01
N GLU A 72 -11.30 35.12 -6.94
CA GLU A 72 -11.09 34.28 -8.13
C GLU A 72 -12.42 33.71 -8.64
N ALA A 73 -13.33 33.29 -7.74
CA ALA A 73 -14.66 32.85 -8.13
C ALA A 73 -15.40 33.89 -8.95
N LYS A 74 -15.40 35.15 -8.50
CA LYS A 74 -16.02 36.28 -9.24
C LYS A 74 -15.45 36.42 -10.64
N LYS A 75 -14.13 36.45 -10.75
CA LYS A 75 -13.43 36.58 -12.04
C LYS A 75 -13.80 35.43 -12.99
N LEU A 76 -13.83 34.20 -12.48
CA LEU A 76 -14.17 33.01 -13.28
C LEU A 76 -15.62 33.03 -13.77
N PHE A 77 -16.60 33.42 -12.94
CA PHE A 77 -17.98 33.56 -13.37
C PHE A 77 -18.16 34.69 -14.38
N GLU A 78 -17.47 35.83 -14.21
CA GLU A 78 -17.48 36.92 -15.18
C GLU A 78 -16.88 36.49 -16.53
N GLN A 79 -15.80 35.70 -16.53
CA GLN A 79 -15.25 35.10 -17.74
C GLN A 79 -16.22 34.10 -18.38
N GLY A 80 -16.95 33.33 -17.57
CA GLY A 80 -17.98 32.45 -18.05
C GLY A 80 -19.15 33.17 -18.72
N VAL A 81 -19.61 34.30 -18.14
CA VAL A 81 -20.60 35.16 -18.76
C VAL A 81 -20.09 35.77 -20.07
N ALA A 82 -18.82 36.18 -20.11
CA ALA A 82 -18.21 36.72 -21.33
C ALA A 82 -18.06 35.64 -22.42
N ALA A 83 -17.79 34.37 -22.05
CA ALA A 83 -17.68 33.27 -22.98
C ALA A 83 -19.03 32.85 -23.61
N ASN A 84 -20.09 32.85 -22.80
CA ASN A 84 -21.47 32.60 -23.26
C ASN A 84 -22.47 33.32 -22.35
N PRO A 85 -22.98 34.49 -22.78
CA PRO A 85 -23.96 35.28 -22.01
C PRO A 85 -25.32 34.57 -21.81
N ASP A 86 -25.62 33.56 -22.63
CA ASP A 86 -26.90 32.84 -22.58
C ASP A 86 -26.82 31.62 -21.63
N TYR A 87 -25.62 31.29 -21.06
CA TYR A 87 -25.47 30.21 -20.11
C TYR A 87 -25.83 30.68 -18.67
N PRO A 88 -26.96 30.21 -18.09
CA PRO A 88 -27.54 30.80 -16.89
C PRO A 88 -26.69 30.59 -15.61
N PHE A 89 -25.91 29.51 -15.52
CA PHE A 89 -25.30 29.08 -14.25
C PHE A 89 -24.20 30.03 -13.77
N ASN A 90 -23.48 30.74 -14.66
CA ASN A 90 -22.49 31.74 -14.25
C ASN A 90 -23.15 32.93 -13.51
N TYR A 91 -24.36 33.33 -13.90
CA TYR A 91 -25.12 34.34 -13.16
C TYR A 91 -25.55 33.82 -11.79
N ILE A 92 -25.84 32.52 -11.65
CA ILE A 92 -26.15 31.93 -10.36
C ILE A 92 -24.93 32.00 -9.43
N GLY A 93 -23.72 31.70 -9.95
CA GLY A 93 -22.47 31.86 -9.20
C GLY A 93 -22.23 33.28 -8.71
N LEU A 94 -22.46 34.30 -9.60
CA LEU A 94 -22.39 35.71 -9.20
C LEU A 94 -23.45 36.08 -8.15
N GLY A 95 -24.65 35.52 -8.26
CA GLY A 95 -25.71 35.67 -7.27
C GLY A 95 -25.33 35.06 -5.90
N GLN A 96 -24.70 33.90 -5.89
CA GLN A 96 -24.18 33.26 -4.65
C GLN A 96 -23.14 34.15 -3.98
N LEU A 97 -22.18 34.71 -4.73
CA LEU A 97 -21.21 35.68 -4.22
C LEU A 97 -21.86 36.93 -3.61
N SER A 98 -22.92 37.45 -4.26
CA SER A 98 -23.68 38.56 -3.72
C SER A 98 -24.37 38.24 -2.41
N LEU A 99 -24.91 37.01 -2.24
CA LEU A 99 -25.46 36.54 -0.97
C LEU A 99 -24.38 36.45 0.12
N MET A 100 -23.21 35.91 -0.18
CA MET A 100 -22.06 35.85 0.74
C MET A 100 -21.63 37.26 1.20
N GLY A 101 -21.74 38.25 0.32
CA GLY A 101 -21.49 39.67 0.61
C GLY A 101 -22.67 40.40 1.26
N ASN A 102 -23.73 39.71 1.66
CA ASN A 102 -24.97 40.31 2.18
C ASN A 102 -25.68 41.28 1.23
N ALA A 103 -25.43 41.21 -0.09
CA ALA A 103 -26.03 42.04 -1.13
C ALA A 103 -27.25 41.36 -1.75
N GLN A 104 -28.31 41.21 -0.96
CA GLN A 104 -29.51 40.45 -1.33
C GLN A 104 -30.16 40.91 -2.65
N LYS A 105 -30.24 42.23 -2.88
CA LYS A 105 -30.89 42.78 -4.09
C LYS A 105 -30.09 42.42 -5.34
N GLU A 106 -28.79 42.49 -5.28
CA GLU A 106 -27.86 42.11 -6.36
C GLU A 106 -27.96 40.62 -6.66
N ALA A 107 -28.03 39.78 -5.61
CA ALA A 107 -28.23 38.36 -5.75
C ALA A 107 -29.53 38.02 -6.48
N GLU A 108 -30.63 38.62 -6.07
CA GLU A 108 -31.93 38.43 -6.72
C GLU A 108 -31.94 38.91 -8.19
N ALA A 109 -31.24 39.99 -8.52
CA ALA A 109 -31.09 40.47 -9.89
C ALA A 109 -30.35 39.42 -10.76
N GLN A 110 -29.26 38.83 -10.25
CA GLN A 110 -28.51 37.79 -10.95
C GLN A 110 -29.36 36.49 -11.12
N PHE A 111 -30.06 36.07 -10.08
CA PHE A 111 -30.94 34.90 -10.16
C PHE A 111 -32.11 35.15 -11.14
N LYS A 112 -32.68 36.35 -11.19
CA LYS A 112 -33.72 36.71 -12.16
C LYS A 112 -33.19 36.65 -13.59
N THR A 113 -31.94 37.08 -13.82
CA THR A 113 -31.28 36.94 -15.13
C THR A 113 -31.16 35.46 -15.51
N ALA A 114 -30.62 34.62 -14.59
CA ALA A 114 -30.51 33.17 -14.82
C ALA A 114 -31.85 32.53 -15.14
N GLU A 115 -32.91 32.85 -14.37
CA GLU A 115 -34.27 32.40 -14.63
C GLU A 115 -34.84 32.85 -15.99
N GLY A 116 -34.49 34.06 -16.42
CA GLY A 116 -34.88 34.58 -17.73
C GLY A 116 -34.25 33.78 -18.87
N LEU A 117 -33.02 33.35 -18.70
CA LEU A 117 -32.29 32.51 -19.67
C LEU A 117 -32.77 31.07 -19.65
N GLY A 118 -32.91 30.46 -18.46
CA GLY A 118 -33.34 29.06 -18.27
C GLY A 118 -34.85 28.90 -18.00
N LYS A 119 -35.73 29.54 -18.80
CA LYS A 119 -37.18 29.60 -18.54
C LYS A 119 -37.91 28.26 -18.39
N LYS A 120 -37.38 27.18 -18.98
CA LYS A 120 -37.98 25.86 -18.97
C LYS A 120 -37.08 24.82 -18.31
N ASP A 121 -35.99 25.23 -17.71
CA ASP A 121 -34.98 24.39 -17.12
C ASP A 121 -35.19 24.35 -15.59
N ALA A 122 -35.67 23.24 -15.07
CA ALA A 122 -35.85 23.02 -13.65
C ALA A 122 -34.51 23.00 -12.90
N GLY A 123 -33.43 22.54 -13.55
CA GLY A 123 -32.06 22.53 -13.02
C GLY A 123 -31.58 23.93 -12.63
N VAL A 124 -31.99 24.98 -13.35
CA VAL A 124 -31.71 26.39 -12.97
C VAL A 124 -32.31 26.75 -11.62
N GLN A 125 -33.53 26.31 -11.32
CA GLN A 125 -34.15 26.55 -10.01
C GLN A 125 -33.42 25.79 -8.89
N ILE A 126 -33.00 24.55 -9.16
CA ILE A 126 -32.23 23.74 -8.22
C ILE A 126 -30.83 24.33 -7.99
N ALA A 127 -30.17 24.85 -9.04
CA ALA A 127 -28.88 25.51 -8.87
C ALA A 127 -29.01 26.79 -8.01
N ILE A 128 -30.10 27.57 -8.15
CA ILE A 128 -30.37 28.69 -7.27
C ILE A 128 -30.65 28.22 -5.83
N ALA A 129 -31.40 27.12 -5.65
CA ALA A 129 -31.61 26.55 -4.32
C ALA A 129 -30.27 26.12 -3.69
N ARG A 130 -29.37 25.49 -4.46
CA ARG A 130 -28.01 25.13 -4.02
C ARG A 130 -27.19 26.37 -3.61
N ALA A 131 -27.31 27.49 -4.32
CA ALA A 131 -26.63 28.72 -3.98
C ALA A 131 -27.10 29.30 -2.63
N TYR A 132 -28.39 29.30 -2.35
CA TYR A 132 -28.93 29.66 -1.04
C TYR A 132 -28.51 28.69 0.07
N ASP A 133 -28.59 27.40 -0.21
CA ASP A 133 -28.24 26.31 0.72
C ASP A 133 -26.74 26.33 1.10
N ALA A 134 -25.87 26.65 0.16
CA ALA A 134 -24.44 26.76 0.38
C ALA A 134 -24.05 27.98 1.24
N VAL A 135 -24.81 29.08 1.16
CA VAL A 135 -24.52 30.29 1.95
C VAL A 135 -25.03 30.16 3.38
N ASN A 136 -26.30 29.84 3.55
CA ASN A 136 -26.86 29.57 4.88
C ASN A 136 -28.22 28.86 4.77
N PRO A 137 -28.27 27.51 4.94
CA PRO A 137 -29.48 26.72 4.75
C PRO A 137 -30.60 27.04 5.74
N GLU A 138 -30.25 27.49 6.95
CA GLU A 138 -31.26 27.85 7.98
C GLU A 138 -31.89 29.21 7.67
N LEU A 139 -31.07 30.20 7.35
CA LEU A 139 -31.53 31.54 7.04
C LEU A 139 -32.43 31.56 5.79
N TYR A 140 -32.05 30.80 4.76
CA TYR A 140 -32.70 30.78 3.45
C TYR A 140 -33.65 29.60 3.23
N THR A 141 -34.10 28.95 4.28
CA THR A 141 -35.01 27.76 4.17
C THR A 141 -36.21 28.06 3.25
N LYS A 142 -36.89 29.22 3.42
CA LYS A 142 -38.04 29.58 2.61
C LYS A 142 -37.71 29.82 1.13
N ASP A 143 -36.54 30.39 0.85
CA ASP A 143 -36.08 30.61 -0.51
C ASP A 143 -35.71 29.31 -1.20
N ILE A 144 -35.03 28.40 -0.48
CA ILE A 144 -34.71 27.06 -0.96
C ILE A 144 -36.00 26.29 -1.28
N ASP A 145 -36.94 26.20 -0.36
CA ASP A 145 -38.21 25.49 -0.56
C ASP A 145 -39.00 26.06 -1.74
N LYS A 146 -39.06 27.40 -1.88
CA LYS A 146 -39.70 28.04 -3.01
C LYS A 146 -39.08 27.66 -4.34
N ARG A 147 -37.73 27.53 -4.40
CA ARG A 147 -37.01 27.12 -5.61
C ARG A 147 -37.25 25.65 -5.95
N VAL A 148 -37.18 24.78 -4.98
CA VAL A 148 -37.47 23.35 -5.16
C VAL A 148 -38.93 23.14 -5.64
N GLU A 149 -39.90 23.82 -5.01
CA GLU A 149 -41.29 23.75 -5.44
C GLU A 149 -41.52 24.32 -6.86
N LYS A 150 -40.79 25.37 -7.24
CA LYS A 150 -40.84 25.89 -8.58
C LYS A 150 -40.25 24.92 -9.60
N ALA A 151 -39.14 24.26 -9.28
CA ALA A 151 -38.55 23.18 -10.09
C ALA A 151 -39.55 22.04 -10.30
N ARG A 152 -40.22 21.56 -9.21
CA ARG A 152 -41.23 20.50 -9.27
C ARG A 152 -42.40 20.85 -10.18
N LYS A 153 -42.86 22.12 -10.13
CA LYS A 153 -43.93 22.61 -11.01
C LYS A 153 -43.52 22.68 -12.47
N MET A 154 -42.23 22.89 -12.75
CA MET A 154 -41.69 22.94 -14.10
C MET A 154 -41.50 21.49 -14.65
N ASN A 155 -40.88 20.65 -13.89
CA ASN A 155 -40.66 19.24 -14.22
C ASN A 155 -40.50 18.42 -12.92
N MET A 156 -41.56 17.74 -12.50
CA MET A 156 -41.53 16.90 -11.29
C MET A 156 -40.58 15.68 -11.40
N GLN A 157 -40.22 15.29 -12.63
CA GLN A 157 -39.34 14.14 -12.91
C GLN A 157 -37.88 14.57 -13.15
N ASP A 158 -37.54 15.83 -12.83
CA ASP A 158 -36.17 16.30 -12.98
C ASP A 158 -35.26 15.63 -11.94
N PRO A 159 -34.20 14.90 -12.32
CA PRO A 159 -33.35 14.17 -11.39
C PRO A 159 -32.60 15.09 -10.43
N ASP A 160 -32.28 16.32 -10.83
CA ASP A 160 -31.53 17.26 -9.99
C ASP A 160 -32.30 17.65 -8.71
N ILE A 161 -33.64 17.61 -8.73
CA ILE A 161 -34.46 17.82 -7.53
C ILE A 161 -34.12 16.78 -6.47
N TYR A 162 -34.11 15.54 -6.88
CA TYR A 162 -33.92 14.40 -5.97
C TYR A 162 -32.47 14.26 -5.56
N ILE A 163 -31.52 14.54 -6.45
CA ILE A 163 -30.10 14.59 -6.10
C ILE A 163 -29.84 15.66 -5.04
N PHE A 164 -30.41 16.87 -5.20
CA PHE A 164 -30.28 17.95 -4.23
C PHE A 164 -30.89 17.59 -2.87
N GLU A 165 -32.08 17.01 -2.84
CA GLU A 165 -32.70 16.56 -1.61
C GLU A 165 -31.91 15.44 -0.94
N GLY A 166 -31.37 14.49 -1.73
CA GLY A 166 -30.50 13.42 -1.24
C GLY A 166 -29.21 13.97 -0.62
N ASP A 167 -28.56 14.95 -1.28
CA ASP A 167 -27.36 15.61 -0.77
C ASP A 167 -27.59 16.28 0.59
N ARG A 168 -28.74 16.93 0.78
CA ARG A 168 -29.12 17.56 2.05
C ARG A 168 -29.35 16.53 3.15
N LEU A 169 -30.03 15.41 2.86
CA LEU A 169 -30.25 14.32 3.80
C LEU A 169 -28.93 13.63 4.18
N ALA A 170 -28.04 13.41 3.21
CA ALA A 170 -26.71 12.83 3.47
C ALA A 170 -25.88 13.70 4.43
N ARG A 171 -25.91 15.02 4.27
CA ARG A 171 -25.22 15.98 5.18
C ARG A 171 -25.76 15.89 6.63
N THR A 172 -27.05 15.65 6.80
CA THR A 172 -27.67 15.44 8.13
C THR A 172 -27.56 14.00 8.62
N LYS A 173 -26.81 13.13 7.90
CA LYS A 173 -26.60 11.71 8.20
C LYS A 173 -27.86 10.84 8.12
N ASP A 174 -28.90 11.32 7.45
CA ASP A 174 -30.05 10.49 7.07
C ASP A 174 -29.72 9.74 5.77
N TYR A 175 -28.88 8.70 5.91
CA TYR A 175 -28.40 7.92 4.77
C TYR A 175 -29.52 7.11 4.10
N GLY A 176 -30.51 6.67 4.87
CA GLY A 176 -31.68 5.96 4.33
C GLY A 176 -32.54 6.87 3.45
N GLY A 177 -32.85 8.06 3.95
CA GLY A 177 -33.56 9.08 3.19
C GLY A 177 -32.78 9.55 1.95
N ALA A 178 -31.46 9.76 2.08
CA ALA A 178 -30.59 10.12 0.97
C ALA A 178 -30.61 9.06 -0.14
N GLY A 179 -30.45 7.78 0.22
CA GLY A 179 -30.51 6.65 -0.71
C GLY A 179 -31.83 6.58 -1.47
N ALA A 180 -32.96 6.72 -0.77
CA ALA A 180 -34.27 6.76 -1.42
C ALA A 180 -34.41 7.92 -2.43
N LYS A 181 -33.78 9.07 -2.16
CA LYS A 181 -33.78 10.20 -3.09
C LYS A 181 -32.93 9.94 -4.32
N TYR A 182 -31.71 9.39 -4.16
CA TYR A 182 -30.89 9.02 -5.31
C TYR A 182 -31.56 7.94 -6.17
N GLU A 183 -32.26 6.98 -5.56
CA GLU A 183 -33.04 5.98 -6.30
C GLU A 183 -34.19 6.62 -7.10
N MET A 184 -34.86 7.62 -6.52
CA MET A 184 -35.88 8.40 -7.25
C MET A 184 -35.27 9.15 -8.44
N ALA A 185 -34.09 9.76 -8.28
CA ALA A 185 -33.41 10.41 -9.38
C ALA A 185 -33.14 9.45 -10.54
N LEU A 186 -32.65 8.22 -10.23
CA LEU A 186 -32.39 7.15 -11.21
C LEU A 186 -33.66 6.57 -11.81
N THR A 187 -34.78 6.58 -11.08
CA THR A 187 -36.08 6.14 -11.57
C THR A 187 -36.61 7.10 -12.65
N TYR A 188 -36.42 8.40 -12.45
CA TYR A 188 -36.87 9.42 -13.41
C TYR A 188 -35.92 9.64 -14.57
N ASP A 189 -34.61 9.59 -14.32
CA ASP A 189 -33.59 9.59 -15.38
C ASP A 189 -32.53 8.52 -15.12
N PRO A 190 -32.65 7.37 -15.78
CA PRO A 190 -31.63 6.31 -15.71
C PRO A 190 -30.24 6.73 -16.19
N ASN A 191 -30.10 7.89 -16.85
CA ASN A 191 -28.82 8.43 -17.31
C ASN A 191 -28.20 9.45 -16.36
N ALA A 192 -28.79 9.71 -15.18
CA ALA A 192 -28.29 10.62 -14.19
C ALA A 192 -27.01 10.06 -13.52
N THR A 193 -25.85 10.17 -14.18
CA THR A 193 -24.56 9.58 -13.77
C THR A 193 -24.14 10.01 -12.36
N ALA A 194 -24.38 11.28 -12.00
CA ALA A 194 -24.09 11.79 -10.66
C ALA A 194 -24.84 11.02 -9.55
N ALA A 195 -26.09 10.60 -9.81
CA ALA A 195 -26.88 9.84 -8.84
C ALA A 195 -26.29 8.44 -8.61
N TYR A 196 -25.82 7.75 -9.64
CA TYR A 196 -25.14 6.46 -9.47
C TYR A 196 -23.92 6.56 -8.58
N PHE A 197 -23.07 7.57 -8.84
CA PHE A 197 -21.87 7.78 -8.07
C PHE A 197 -22.18 8.11 -6.58
N LYS A 198 -23.11 9.06 -6.35
CA LYS A 198 -23.51 9.43 -4.98
C LYS A 198 -24.13 8.23 -4.23
N TYR A 199 -24.93 7.43 -4.91
CA TYR A 199 -25.55 6.24 -4.36
C TYR A 199 -24.50 5.15 -4.06
N ALA A 200 -23.55 4.92 -4.97
CA ALA A 200 -22.45 3.99 -4.73
C ALA A 200 -21.62 4.41 -3.51
N ASN A 201 -21.29 5.69 -3.39
CA ASN A 201 -20.52 6.24 -2.27
C ASN A 201 -21.26 6.07 -0.93
N LEU A 202 -22.58 6.28 -0.94
CA LEU A 202 -23.41 6.12 0.25
C LEU A 202 -23.33 4.68 0.80
N PHE A 203 -23.30 3.69 -0.09
CA PHE A 203 -23.29 2.28 0.27
C PHE A 203 -21.90 1.65 0.41
N ALA A 204 -20.83 2.35 0.03
CA ALA A 204 -19.47 1.82 0.04
C ALA A 204 -19.05 1.17 1.37
N GLN A 205 -19.51 1.74 2.51
CA GLN A 205 -19.19 1.27 3.85
C GLN A 205 -20.18 0.23 4.39
N VAL A 206 -21.44 0.27 3.93
CA VAL A 206 -22.55 -0.51 4.51
C VAL A 206 -22.85 -1.75 3.68
N ASN A 207 -22.80 -1.62 2.37
CA ASN A 207 -23.02 -2.69 1.40
C ASN A 207 -22.14 -2.46 0.17
N PRO A 208 -20.84 -2.79 0.24
CA PRO A 208 -19.89 -2.53 -0.85
C PRO A 208 -20.28 -3.17 -2.18
N GLU A 209 -20.87 -4.36 -2.16
CA GLU A 209 -21.34 -5.04 -3.36
C GLU A 209 -22.40 -4.24 -4.10
N TYR A 210 -23.33 -3.63 -3.35
CA TYR A 210 -24.34 -2.76 -3.93
C TYR A 210 -23.71 -1.50 -4.57
N GLY A 211 -22.74 -0.89 -3.89
CA GLY A 211 -21.95 0.24 -4.42
C GLY A 211 -21.24 -0.12 -5.72
N ILE A 212 -20.57 -1.27 -5.77
CA ILE A 212 -19.92 -1.82 -6.98
C ILE A 212 -20.93 -1.97 -8.12
N ASN A 213 -22.12 -2.50 -7.85
CA ASN A 213 -23.16 -2.67 -8.87
C ASN A 213 -23.65 -1.32 -9.43
N MET A 214 -23.72 -0.27 -8.60
CA MET A 214 -24.06 1.09 -9.07
C MET A 214 -22.96 1.66 -9.99
N LEU A 215 -21.69 1.47 -9.63
CA LEU A 215 -20.57 1.89 -10.47
C LEU A 215 -20.50 1.13 -11.80
N LYS A 216 -20.84 -0.16 -11.81
CA LYS A 216 -20.97 -0.93 -13.06
C LYS A 216 -22.06 -0.36 -13.96
N LYS A 217 -23.24 -0.03 -13.41
CA LYS A 217 -24.32 0.60 -14.19
C LYS A 217 -23.91 1.97 -14.73
N LEU A 218 -23.18 2.77 -13.94
CA LEU A 218 -22.61 4.02 -14.43
C LEU A 218 -21.72 3.78 -15.65
N LEU A 219 -20.85 2.76 -15.61
CA LEU A 219 -19.94 2.44 -16.70
C LEU A 219 -20.65 1.78 -17.91
N GLU A 220 -21.80 1.14 -17.72
CA GLU A 220 -22.66 0.69 -18.85
C GLU A 220 -23.20 1.90 -19.64
N LEU A 221 -23.53 3.01 -18.95
CA LEU A 221 -24.04 4.23 -19.55
C LEU A 221 -22.91 5.11 -20.11
N ASN A 222 -21.84 5.25 -19.36
CA ASN A 222 -20.65 6.03 -19.74
C ASN A 222 -19.38 5.19 -19.57
N PRO A 223 -19.04 4.31 -20.52
CA PRO A 223 -17.85 3.46 -20.44
C PRO A 223 -16.53 4.21 -20.34
N ASN A 224 -16.53 5.48 -20.72
CA ASN A 224 -15.35 6.35 -20.76
C ASN A 224 -15.24 7.27 -19.53
N SER A 225 -16.14 7.17 -18.56
CA SER A 225 -16.04 7.93 -17.31
C SER A 225 -14.76 7.56 -16.56
N ALA A 226 -13.81 8.49 -16.49
CA ALA A 226 -12.59 8.30 -15.71
C ALA A 226 -12.92 8.16 -14.22
N LEU A 227 -13.90 8.93 -13.72
CA LEU A 227 -14.41 8.82 -12.36
C LEU A 227 -14.99 7.41 -12.09
N GLY A 228 -15.84 6.91 -12.98
CA GLY A 228 -16.46 5.59 -12.84
C GLY A 228 -15.43 4.47 -12.83
N GLN A 229 -14.50 4.47 -13.79
CA GLN A 229 -13.42 3.48 -13.89
C GLN A 229 -12.53 3.49 -12.64
N ARG A 230 -12.09 4.66 -12.20
CA ARG A 230 -11.27 4.83 -11.00
C ARG A 230 -11.99 4.34 -9.74
N SER A 231 -13.25 4.75 -9.60
CA SER A 231 -14.06 4.41 -8.41
C SER A 231 -14.35 2.93 -8.33
N LEU A 232 -14.65 2.26 -9.45
CA LEU A 232 -14.88 0.82 -9.49
C LEU A 232 -13.60 0.05 -9.15
N ALA A 233 -12.46 0.46 -9.70
CA ALA A 233 -11.17 -0.14 -9.41
C ALA A 233 -10.80 0.00 -7.91
N ASN A 234 -11.03 1.19 -7.33
CA ASN A 234 -10.81 1.42 -5.90
C ASN A 234 -11.77 0.59 -5.04
N ALA A 235 -13.04 0.48 -5.41
CA ALA A 235 -14.02 -0.30 -4.68
C ALA A 235 -13.63 -1.79 -4.59
N TYR A 236 -13.13 -2.38 -5.66
CA TYR A 236 -12.56 -3.73 -5.64
C TYR A 236 -11.32 -3.84 -4.77
N TYR A 237 -10.41 -2.86 -4.86
CA TYR A 237 -9.21 -2.83 -4.03
C TYR A 237 -9.54 -2.84 -2.53
N GLU A 238 -10.50 -2.02 -2.09
CA GLU A 238 -10.94 -1.94 -0.69
C GLU A 238 -11.59 -3.24 -0.18
N GLN A 239 -12.14 -4.04 -1.10
CA GLN A 239 -12.65 -5.38 -0.80
C GLN A 239 -11.59 -6.48 -0.88
N ASN A 240 -10.31 -6.14 -1.08
CA ASN A 240 -9.20 -7.06 -1.33
C ASN A 240 -9.40 -7.96 -2.58
N ASP A 241 -10.29 -7.57 -3.49
CA ASP A 241 -10.46 -8.22 -4.80
C ASP A 241 -9.45 -7.63 -5.80
N TYR A 242 -8.19 -7.99 -5.60
CA TYR A 242 -7.08 -7.43 -6.37
C TYR A 242 -7.17 -7.78 -7.86
N ALA A 243 -7.68 -8.96 -8.21
CA ALA A 243 -7.82 -9.39 -9.60
C ALA A 243 -8.79 -8.47 -10.37
N ASN A 244 -9.96 -8.18 -9.82
CA ASN A 244 -10.90 -7.24 -10.42
C ASN A 244 -10.39 -5.80 -10.36
N ALA A 245 -9.71 -5.40 -9.29
CA ALA A 245 -9.08 -4.09 -9.19
C ALA A 245 -8.05 -3.86 -10.31
N VAL A 246 -7.16 -4.83 -10.56
CA VAL A 246 -6.17 -4.79 -11.67
C VAL A 246 -6.88 -4.63 -13.02
N ASN A 247 -7.94 -5.41 -13.27
CA ASN A 247 -8.67 -5.36 -14.54
C ASN A 247 -9.32 -3.98 -14.79
N GLU A 248 -9.89 -3.36 -13.75
CA GLU A 248 -10.51 -2.04 -13.90
C GLU A 248 -9.46 -0.93 -13.97
N TYR A 249 -8.37 -1.01 -13.17
CA TYR A 249 -7.24 -0.08 -13.30
C TYR A 249 -6.58 -0.15 -14.67
N ALA A 250 -6.47 -1.33 -15.28
CA ALA A 250 -5.94 -1.49 -16.63
C ALA A 250 -6.75 -0.74 -17.71
N LYS A 251 -8.06 -0.55 -17.48
CA LYS A 251 -8.92 0.30 -18.34
C LYS A 251 -8.68 1.78 -18.02
N TYR A 252 -8.67 2.10 -16.73
CA TYR A 252 -8.54 3.47 -16.24
C TYR A 252 -7.22 4.14 -16.66
N VAL A 253 -6.06 3.48 -16.53
CA VAL A 253 -4.76 4.05 -16.92
C VAL A 253 -4.61 4.28 -18.43
N LYS A 254 -5.51 3.71 -19.25
CA LYS A 254 -5.61 3.99 -20.69
C LYS A 254 -6.53 5.17 -21.00
N ASN A 255 -7.31 5.63 -20.02
CA ASN A 255 -8.18 6.78 -20.18
C ASN A 255 -7.32 8.06 -20.19
N PRO A 256 -7.45 8.94 -21.21
CA PRO A 256 -6.64 10.16 -21.27
C PRO A 256 -6.92 11.14 -20.11
N ASN A 257 -8.02 10.93 -19.39
CA ASN A 257 -8.40 11.70 -18.20
C ASN A 257 -7.95 11.05 -16.88
N HIS A 258 -7.17 9.95 -16.93
CA HIS A 258 -6.59 9.37 -15.71
C HIS A 258 -5.58 10.33 -15.06
N PHE A 259 -5.33 10.15 -13.77
CA PHE A 259 -4.32 10.90 -13.03
C PHE A 259 -3.01 10.09 -12.99
N LYS A 260 -1.89 10.75 -13.29
CA LYS A 260 -0.57 10.11 -13.30
C LYS A 260 -0.19 9.49 -11.96
N GLN A 261 -0.63 10.08 -10.86
CA GLN A 261 -0.40 9.53 -9.52
C GLN A 261 -1.05 8.16 -9.29
N ASP A 262 -2.08 7.82 -10.07
CA ASP A 262 -2.74 6.51 -9.97
C ASP A 262 -1.98 5.41 -10.73
N GLU A 263 -1.02 5.78 -11.59
CA GLU A 263 -0.09 4.83 -12.22
C GLU A 263 0.75 4.08 -11.18
N ASP A 264 1.14 4.77 -10.10
CA ASP A 264 1.86 4.18 -8.97
C ASP A 264 1.01 3.13 -8.26
N ARG A 265 -0.27 3.42 -8.06
CA ARG A 265 -1.22 2.46 -7.47
C ARG A 265 -1.44 1.25 -8.36
N TYR A 266 -1.55 1.45 -9.66
CA TYR A 266 -1.68 0.34 -10.61
C TYR A 266 -0.43 -0.54 -10.63
N SER A 267 0.77 0.07 -10.58
CA SER A 267 2.03 -0.65 -10.46
C SER A 267 2.09 -1.53 -9.20
N LEU A 268 1.66 -0.97 -8.05
CA LEU A 268 1.55 -1.71 -6.79
C LEU A 268 0.57 -2.87 -6.90
N LEU A 269 -0.60 -2.65 -7.52
CA LEU A 269 -1.62 -3.68 -7.68
C LEU A 269 -1.14 -4.85 -8.54
N LEU A 270 -0.47 -4.57 -9.67
CA LEU A 270 0.12 -5.60 -10.53
C LEU A 270 1.11 -6.48 -9.74
N PHE A 271 1.98 -5.86 -8.96
CA PHE A 271 2.91 -6.59 -8.10
C PHE A 271 2.19 -7.43 -7.03
N SER A 272 1.23 -6.84 -6.34
CA SER A 272 0.48 -7.50 -5.25
C SER A 272 -0.41 -8.65 -5.75
N ASN A 273 -0.90 -8.56 -6.99
CA ASN A 273 -1.70 -9.61 -7.63
C ASN A 273 -0.84 -10.75 -8.22
N GLY A 274 0.49 -10.56 -8.28
CA GLY A 274 1.40 -11.53 -8.89
C GLY A 274 1.51 -11.43 -10.41
N ASP A 275 0.99 -10.37 -11.02
CA ASP A 275 1.05 -10.11 -12.47
C ASP A 275 2.41 -9.50 -12.86
N TYR A 276 3.50 -10.17 -12.46
CA TYR A 276 4.85 -9.64 -12.51
C TYR A 276 5.30 -9.21 -13.91
N GLN A 277 4.98 -9.99 -14.95
CA GLN A 277 5.34 -9.61 -16.31
C GLN A 277 4.62 -8.34 -16.75
N ALA A 278 3.31 -8.25 -16.50
CA ALA A 278 2.53 -7.05 -16.81
C ALA A 278 3.02 -5.82 -16.01
N GLY A 279 3.40 -6.03 -14.75
CA GLY A 279 3.98 -4.98 -13.89
C GLY A 279 5.34 -4.49 -14.41
N TYR A 280 6.21 -5.39 -14.84
CA TYR A 280 7.49 -5.06 -15.46
C TYR A 280 7.30 -4.27 -16.76
N ASP A 281 6.41 -4.73 -17.64
CA ASP A 281 6.14 -4.09 -18.93
C ASP A 281 5.53 -2.70 -18.74
N PHE A 282 4.59 -2.54 -17.80
CA PHE A 282 3.98 -1.25 -17.48
C PHE A 282 5.02 -0.26 -16.94
N ALA A 283 5.82 -0.67 -15.96
CA ALA A 283 6.89 0.16 -15.41
C ALA A 283 7.94 0.54 -16.47
N SER A 284 8.27 -0.39 -17.38
CA SER A 284 9.19 -0.13 -18.50
C SER A 284 8.65 0.93 -19.46
N ASN A 285 7.33 0.91 -19.73
CA ASN A 285 6.67 1.94 -20.54
C ASN A 285 6.70 3.32 -19.87
N LEU A 286 6.52 3.39 -18.54
CA LEU A 286 6.64 4.65 -17.79
C LEU A 286 8.07 5.19 -17.84
N LEU A 287 9.09 4.32 -17.72
CA LEU A 287 10.50 4.70 -17.80
C LEU A 287 10.92 5.14 -19.21
N ALA A 288 10.30 4.60 -20.26
CA ALA A 288 10.52 5.08 -21.63
C ALA A 288 10.04 6.52 -21.83
N GLN A 289 9.01 6.96 -21.08
CA GLN A 289 8.49 8.31 -21.11
C GLN A 289 9.28 9.26 -20.17
N ASN A 290 9.67 8.76 -18.99
CA ASN A 290 10.42 9.48 -17.98
C ASN A 290 11.46 8.55 -17.34
N PRO A 291 12.72 8.54 -17.82
CA PRO A 291 13.78 7.67 -17.35
C PRO A 291 14.16 7.84 -15.87
N ASP A 292 13.81 8.98 -15.26
CA ASP A 292 14.08 9.30 -13.86
C ASP A 292 12.86 9.08 -12.94
N ASN A 293 11.83 8.40 -13.43
CA ASN A 293 10.68 8.03 -12.63
C ASN A 293 11.07 6.96 -11.60
N PHE A 294 11.32 7.42 -10.37
CA PHE A 294 11.76 6.55 -9.26
C PHE A 294 10.77 5.44 -8.94
N THR A 295 9.48 5.75 -8.85
CA THR A 295 8.43 4.75 -8.56
C THR A 295 8.37 3.68 -9.64
N ALA A 296 8.42 4.08 -10.91
CA ALA A 296 8.45 3.13 -12.02
C ALA A 296 9.71 2.25 -11.97
N MET A 297 10.87 2.81 -11.63
CA MET A 297 12.12 2.05 -11.50
C MET A 297 12.04 1.02 -10.35
N ARG A 298 11.47 1.41 -9.21
CA ARG A 298 11.21 0.49 -8.09
C ARG A 298 10.34 -0.70 -8.51
N PHE A 299 9.18 -0.42 -9.11
CA PHE A 299 8.26 -1.48 -9.53
C PHE A 299 8.81 -2.32 -10.68
N GLN A 300 9.60 -1.73 -11.59
CA GLN A 300 10.30 -2.50 -12.61
C GLN A 300 11.24 -3.52 -11.96
N PHE A 301 12.09 -3.08 -11.02
CA PHE A 301 13.01 -3.95 -10.31
C PHE A 301 12.29 -5.01 -9.46
N MET A 302 11.30 -4.61 -8.65
CA MET A 302 10.53 -5.54 -7.81
C MET A 302 9.86 -6.65 -8.63
N ASN A 303 9.26 -6.30 -9.77
CA ASN A 303 8.66 -7.28 -10.66
C ASN A 303 9.73 -8.14 -11.35
N ALA A 304 10.85 -7.55 -11.78
CA ALA A 304 11.96 -8.29 -12.39
C ALA A 304 12.53 -9.36 -11.45
N CYS A 305 12.61 -9.10 -10.15
CA CYS A 305 13.04 -10.08 -9.14
C CYS A 305 12.17 -11.34 -9.09
N GLN A 306 10.94 -11.28 -9.61
CA GLN A 306 10.00 -12.40 -9.67
C GLN A 306 10.01 -13.12 -11.03
N ILE A 307 10.80 -12.65 -12.00
CA ILE A 307 10.84 -13.18 -13.38
C ILE A 307 12.21 -13.83 -13.63
N PRO A 308 12.32 -15.18 -13.59
CA PRO A 308 13.60 -15.88 -13.71
C PRO A 308 14.42 -15.50 -14.98
N ALA A 309 13.72 -15.19 -16.07
CA ALA A 309 14.38 -14.78 -17.32
C ALA A 309 15.14 -13.45 -17.25
N LEU A 310 14.91 -12.65 -16.21
CA LEU A 310 15.55 -11.35 -16.00
C LEU A 310 16.69 -11.38 -14.98
N GLU A 311 17.04 -12.54 -14.41
CA GLU A 311 18.03 -12.69 -13.33
C GLU A 311 19.36 -11.97 -13.64
N SER A 312 19.86 -12.07 -14.85
CA SER A 312 21.11 -11.41 -15.26
C SER A 312 21.05 -9.88 -15.32
N GLN A 313 19.86 -9.30 -15.28
CA GLN A 313 19.63 -7.85 -15.32
C GLN A 313 19.42 -7.25 -13.94
N LEU A 314 19.21 -8.07 -12.90
CA LEU A 314 18.80 -7.60 -11.56
C LEU A 314 19.89 -6.75 -10.90
N LEU A 315 21.15 -7.18 -10.93
CA LEU A 315 22.23 -6.44 -10.30
C LEU A 315 22.40 -5.01 -10.87
N PRO A 316 22.48 -4.79 -12.19
CA PRO A 316 22.53 -3.42 -12.75
C PRO A 316 21.28 -2.59 -12.39
N MET A 317 20.10 -3.21 -12.30
CA MET A 317 18.88 -2.52 -11.90
C MET A 317 18.92 -2.12 -10.42
N ALA A 318 19.40 -3.00 -9.55
CA ALA A 318 19.57 -2.74 -8.12
C ALA A 318 20.56 -1.58 -7.88
N GLU A 319 21.72 -1.62 -8.54
CA GLU A 319 22.75 -0.57 -8.46
C GLU A 319 22.19 0.80 -8.89
N LYS A 320 21.49 0.84 -10.03
CA LYS A 320 20.88 2.08 -10.54
C LYS A 320 19.80 2.62 -9.60
N LEU A 321 18.95 1.74 -9.10
CA LEU A 321 17.84 2.10 -8.20
C LEU A 321 18.39 2.64 -6.87
N TYR A 322 19.38 1.99 -6.28
CA TYR A 322 20.02 2.44 -5.05
C TYR A 322 20.76 3.78 -5.23
N ALA A 323 21.47 3.96 -6.34
CA ALA A 323 22.11 5.22 -6.66
C ALA A 323 21.10 6.37 -6.79
N LEU A 324 19.93 6.11 -7.38
CA LEU A 324 18.87 7.12 -7.49
C LEU A 324 18.25 7.45 -6.13
N HIS A 325 18.04 6.45 -5.26
CA HIS A 325 17.62 6.67 -3.88
C HIS A 325 18.60 7.55 -3.11
N THR A 326 19.88 7.17 -3.08
CA THR A 326 20.91 7.89 -2.32
C THR A 326 21.18 9.30 -2.84
N SER A 327 20.90 9.59 -4.11
CA SER A 327 21.03 10.95 -4.67
C SER A 327 20.02 11.94 -4.08
N ASN A 328 18.84 11.48 -3.63
CA ASN A 328 17.81 12.30 -3.00
C ASN A 328 16.87 11.42 -2.14
N PRO A 329 17.29 10.97 -0.95
CA PRO A 329 16.54 10.02 -0.14
C PRO A 329 15.21 10.57 0.39
N ASP A 330 15.08 11.88 0.55
CA ASP A 330 13.82 12.50 0.98
C ASP A 330 12.71 12.40 -0.08
N LYS A 331 13.07 12.51 -1.34
CA LYS A 331 12.15 12.39 -2.48
C LYS A 331 11.98 10.93 -2.91
N ASN A 332 13.07 10.19 -2.97
CA ASN A 332 13.15 8.84 -3.52
C ASN A 332 13.11 7.80 -2.39
N ARG A 333 12.02 7.74 -1.65
CA ARG A 333 11.91 6.91 -0.45
C ARG A 333 11.70 5.43 -0.77
N PHE A 334 12.47 4.59 -0.10
CA PHE A 334 12.28 3.14 -0.11
C PHE A 334 11.28 2.66 0.94
N ALA A 335 10.62 1.54 0.66
CA ALA A 335 9.97 0.69 1.65
C ALA A 335 10.95 -0.41 2.12
N PRO A 336 10.68 -1.11 3.23
CA PRO A 336 11.56 -2.18 3.73
C PRO A 336 11.90 -3.26 2.69
N ILE A 337 10.95 -3.59 1.82
CA ILE A 337 11.14 -4.59 0.76
C ILE A 337 12.21 -4.17 -0.26
N ASP A 338 12.34 -2.88 -0.55
CA ASP A 338 13.32 -2.39 -1.52
C ASP A 338 14.75 -2.65 -1.02
N TYR A 339 15.03 -2.32 0.24
CA TYR A 339 16.32 -2.57 0.87
C TYR A 339 16.68 -4.06 0.87
N ASN A 340 15.70 -4.92 1.19
CA ASN A 340 15.93 -6.36 1.20
C ASN A 340 16.25 -6.90 -0.20
N LEU A 341 15.44 -6.57 -1.21
CA LEU A 341 15.65 -7.05 -2.57
C LEU A 341 16.97 -6.56 -3.17
N ILE A 342 17.34 -5.30 -2.91
CA ILE A 342 18.64 -4.74 -3.38
C ILE A 342 19.80 -5.44 -2.68
N ALA A 343 19.73 -5.61 -1.36
CA ALA A 343 20.77 -6.30 -0.60
C ALA A 343 20.93 -7.77 -1.01
N ASP A 344 19.82 -8.47 -1.26
CA ASP A 344 19.84 -9.85 -1.75
C ASP A 344 20.62 -9.97 -3.08
N GLU A 345 20.41 -9.03 -4.01
CA GLU A 345 21.15 -9.03 -5.29
C GLU A 345 22.64 -8.74 -5.10
N PHE A 346 23.00 -7.85 -4.18
CA PHE A 346 24.40 -7.61 -3.85
C PHE A 346 25.06 -8.83 -3.19
N ILE A 347 24.36 -9.54 -2.28
CA ILE A 347 24.85 -10.79 -1.67
C ILE A 347 25.07 -11.86 -2.74
N LYS A 348 24.12 -12.09 -3.64
CA LYS A 348 24.26 -13.03 -4.77
C LYS A 348 25.46 -12.70 -5.66
N ALA A 349 25.72 -11.42 -5.84
CA ALA A 349 26.89 -10.93 -6.60
C ALA A 349 28.19 -10.94 -5.81
N LYS A 350 28.21 -11.41 -4.55
CA LYS A 350 29.35 -11.38 -3.61
C LYS A 350 29.86 -9.97 -3.30
N LYS A 351 28.95 -8.99 -3.35
CA LYS A 351 29.17 -7.60 -2.95
C LYS A 351 28.58 -7.37 -1.55
N THR A 352 29.09 -8.14 -0.57
CA THR A 352 28.46 -8.20 0.77
C THR A 352 28.63 -6.88 1.53
N ASP A 353 29.73 -6.15 1.32
CA ASP A 353 29.92 -4.81 1.93
C ASP A 353 28.85 -3.82 1.45
N GLU A 354 28.54 -3.83 0.15
CA GLU A 354 27.48 -3.00 -0.42
C GLU A 354 26.09 -3.42 0.10
N ALA A 355 25.84 -4.71 0.28
CA ALA A 355 24.61 -5.20 0.89
C ALA A 355 24.44 -4.71 2.33
N VAL A 356 25.51 -4.76 3.12
CA VAL A 356 25.53 -4.19 4.49
C VAL A 356 25.25 -2.70 4.46
N ALA A 357 25.86 -1.94 3.53
CA ALA A 357 25.60 -0.50 3.42
C ALA A 357 24.14 -0.19 3.10
N VAL A 358 23.51 -0.93 2.19
CA VAL A 358 22.08 -0.82 1.85
C VAL A 358 21.20 -1.10 3.08
N LEU A 359 21.46 -2.21 3.79
CA LEU A 359 20.65 -2.59 4.96
C LEU A 359 20.86 -1.64 6.15
N GLN A 360 22.07 -1.12 6.33
CA GLN A 360 22.35 -0.11 7.34
C GLN A 360 21.60 1.20 7.05
N ASP A 361 21.53 1.61 5.78
CA ASP A 361 20.72 2.74 5.35
C ASP A 361 19.23 2.49 5.66
N GLY A 362 18.73 1.28 5.37
CA GLY A 362 17.37 0.86 5.73
C GLY A 362 17.08 0.95 7.22
N VAL A 363 17.99 0.47 8.07
CA VAL A 363 17.87 0.56 9.53
C VAL A 363 17.87 2.03 9.99
N ASN A 364 18.74 2.87 9.43
CA ASN A 364 18.80 4.29 9.78
C ASN A 364 17.52 5.03 9.37
N SER A 365 16.95 4.71 8.21
CA SER A 365 15.73 5.32 7.69
C SER A 365 14.46 4.84 8.40
N MET A 366 14.46 3.60 8.89
CA MET A 366 13.31 2.93 9.53
C MET A 366 13.74 2.19 10.82
N PRO A 367 14.17 2.91 11.85
CA PRO A 367 14.78 2.33 13.06
C PRO A 367 13.84 1.42 13.85
N ASN A 368 12.54 1.49 13.64
CA ASN A 368 11.54 0.65 14.32
C ASN A 368 11.16 -0.61 13.52
N ASN A 369 11.83 -0.90 12.39
CA ASN A 369 11.53 -2.08 11.59
C ASN A 369 12.46 -3.26 11.96
N PRO A 370 11.97 -4.27 12.70
CA PRO A 370 12.81 -5.37 13.16
C PRO A 370 13.39 -6.21 12.01
N ASN A 371 12.65 -6.37 10.90
CA ASN A 371 13.10 -7.22 9.81
C ASN A 371 14.38 -6.69 9.13
N LEU A 372 14.56 -5.37 9.05
CA LEU A 372 15.80 -4.79 8.51
C LEU A 372 17.01 -5.11 9.39
N TYR A 373 16.86 -5.05 10.71
CA TYR A 373 17.90 -5.46 11.65
C TYR A 373 18.26 -6.95 11.50
N LYS A 374 17.27 -7.80 11.30
CA LYS A 374 17.49 -9.22 11.09
C LYS A 374 18.28 -9.50 9.81
N GLN A 375 17.90 -8.84 8.72
CA GLN A 375 18.62 -8.96 7.44
C GLN A 375 20.05 -8.40 7.55
N LEU A 376 20.23 -7.27 8.21
CA LEU A 376 21.54 -6.68 8.47
C LEU A 376 22.43 -7.64 9.28
N ALA A 377 21.88 -8.29 10.30
CA ALA A 377 22.62 -9.28 11.08
C ALA A 377 23.08 -10.46 10.21
N MET A 378 22.21 -10.95 9.31
CA MET A 378 22.57 -12.03 8.39
C MET A 378 23.65 -11.61 7.40
N ALA A 379 23.59 -10.40 6.86
CA ALA A 379 24.64 -9.89 5.98
C ALA A 379 26.01 -9.78 6.71
N TYR A 380 26.02 -9.39 7.98
CA TYR A 380 27.24 -9.40 8.79
C TYR A 380 27.76 -10.83 9.06
N VAL A 381 26.86 -11.83 9.22
CA VAL A 381 27.27 -13.24 9.28
C VAL A 381 28.00 -13.67 8.01
N ASP A 382 27.48 -13.28 6.83
CA ASP A 382 28.10 -13.59 5.54
C ASP A 382 29.48 -12.90 5.35
N LEU A 383 29.68 -11.73 5.98
CA LEU A 383 30.99 -11.07 6.09
C LEU A 383 31.93 -11.74 7.11
N GLY A 384 31.41 -12.60 7.98
CA GLY A 384 32.17 -13.17 9.09
C GLY A 384 32.34 -12.23 10.29
N ASP A 385 31.67 -11.07 10.32
CA ASP A 385 31.68 -10.14 11.44
C ASP A 385 30.56 -10.49 12.46
N MET A 386 30.88 -11.43 13.33
CA MET A 386 29.93 -11.92 14.32
C MET A 386 29.58 -10.89 15.40
N ALA A 387 30.48 -9.94 15.67
CA ALA A 387 30.22 -8.85 16.61
C ALA A 387 29.18 -7.87 16.06
N ALA A 388 29.33 -7.44 14.82
CA ALA A 388 28.34 -6.61 14.15
C ALA A 388 27.01 -7.36 13.95
N ALA A 389 27.05 -8.66 13.62
CA ALA A 389 25.87 -9.50 13.52
C ALA A 389 25.11 -9.60 14.86
N SER A 390 25.80 -9.82 15.96
CA SER A 390 25.21 -9.83 17.31
C SER A 390 24.54 -8.51 17.63
N LYS A 391 25.21 -7.39 17.40
CA LYS A 391 24.68 -6.04 17.65
C LYS A 391 23.44 -5.73 16.79
N ALA A 392 23.48 -6.07 15.51
CA ALA A 392 22.32 -5.90 14.65
C ALA A 392 21.14 -6.77 15.10
N PHE A 393 21.40 -8.00 15.53
CA PHE A 393 20.36 -8.89 16.00
C PHE A 393 19.76 -8.46 17.36
N GLU A 394 20.52 -7.77 18.22
CA GLU A 394 19.94 -7.10 19.40
C GLU A 394 18.89 -6.08 18.99
N GLY A 395 19.16 -5.27 17.96
CA GLY A 395 18.16 -4.35 17.41
C GLY A 395 16.89 -5.06 16.92
N PHE A 396 17.02 -6.24 16.29
CA PHE A 396 15.86 -7.08 15.94
C PHE A 396 15.05 -7.48 17.19
N ILE A 397 15.73 -7.96 18.26
CA ILE A 397 15.08 -8.36 19.52
C ILE A 397 14.38 -7.18 20.19
N GLU A 398 15.02 -6.00 20.22
CA GLU A 398 14.48 -4.79 20.87
C GLU A 398 13.22 -4.27 20.18
N HIS A 399 13.18 -4.33 18.85
CA HIS A 399 12.05 -3.83 18.06
C HIS A 399 10.99 -4.88 17.73
N THR A 400 11.21 -6.14 18.12
CA THR A 400 10.22 -7.22 17.97
C THR A 400 9.27 -7.23 19.17
N ALA A 401 7.96 -7.08 18.94
CA ALA A 401 6.97 -7.00 20.01
C ALA A 401 6.96 -8.22 20.94
N LYS A 402 7.21 -9.41 20.41
CA LYS A 402 7.25 -10.67 21.16
C LYS A 402 8.28 -11.64 20.55
N PRO A 403 9.56 -11.46 20.84
CA PRO A 403 10.59 -12.38 20.36
C PRO A 403 10.36 -13.80 20.87
N GLY A 404 10.50 -14.78 19.98
CA GLY A 404 10.26 -16.18 20.29
C GLY A 404 11.53 -16.91 20.75
N TYR A 405 11.36 -18.19 21.08
CA TYR A 405 12.46 -19.10 21.48
C TYR A 405 13.61 -19.11 20.45
N ASN A 406 13.28 -19.29 19.17
CA ASN A 406 14.30 -19.36 18.12
C ASN A 406 15.07 -18.04 17.96
N ASP A 407 14.41 -16.91 18.18
CA ASP A 407 15.06 -15.59 18.12
C ASP A 407 16.06 -15.46 19.30
N MET A 408 15.69 -15.92 20.49
CA MET A 408 16.60 -15.93 21.64
C MET A 408 17.80 -16.86 21.43
N ILE A 409 17.58 -18.05 20.89
CA ILE A 409 18.67 -18.98 20.54
C ILE A 409 19.59 -18.33 19.50
N GLN A 410 19.06 -17.71 18.46
CA GLN A 410 19.89 -17.08 17.42
C GLN A 410 20.69 -15.90 17.97
N ALA A 411 20.08 -15.05 18.81
CA ALA A 411 20.78 -13.97 19.49
C ALA A 411 21.94 -14.51 20.38
N SER A 412 21.67 -15.60 21.11
CA SER A 412 22.66 -16.26 21.95
C SER A 412 23.83 -16.82 21.12
N VAL A 413 23.52 -17.47 19.99
CA VAL A 413 24.53 -18.03 19.07
C VAL A 413 25.41 -16.94 18.46
N PHE A 414 24.83 -15.85 17.99
CA PHE A 414 25.60 -14.73 17.42
C PHE A 414 26.51 -14.09 18.48
N ALA A 415 26.00 -13.86 19.68
CA ALA A 415 26.80 -13.36 20.79
C ALA A 415 27.92 -14.34 21.17
N PHE A 416 27.66 -15.65 21.20
CA PHE A 416 28.68 -16.66 21.48
C PHE A 416 29.82 -16.60 20.46
N TYR A 417 29.52 -16.61 19.15
CA TYR A 417 30.54 -16.55 18.12
C TYR A 417 31.26 -15.20 18.08
N ALA A 418 30.62 -14.10 18.44
CA ALA A 418 31.28 -12.83 18.66
C ALA A 418 32.32 -12.93 19.81
N GLY A 419 31.97 -13.58 20.91
CA GLY A 419 32.92 -13.88 21.98
C GLY A 419 34.10 -14.74 21.53
N VAL A 420 33.87 -15.74 20.68
CA VAL A 420 34.95 -16.56 20.09
C VAL A 420 35.85 -15.73 19.18
N GLN A 421 35.29 -14.79 18.44
CA GLN A 421 36.04 -13.88 17.56
C GLN A 421 37.00 -12.98 18.36
N TYR A 422 36.61 -12.55 19.56
CA TYR A 422 37.43 -11.74 20.46
C TYR A 422 38.28 -12.58 21.46
N LYS A 423 38.70 -13.79 21.08
CA LYS A 423 39.45 -14.71 21.98
C LYS A 423 40.66 -14.07 22.68
N ASP A 424 41.34 -13.14 22.03
CA ASP A 424 42.55 -12.48 22.52
C ASP A 424 42.25 -11.18 23.30
N ASP A 425 41.03 -10.63 23.21
CA ASP A 425 40.53 -9.52 24.02
C ASP A 425 39.56 -10.05 25.09
N VAL A 426 40.10 -10.30 26.28
CA VAL A 426 39.36 -10.92 27.39
C VAL A 426 38.12 -10.10 27.78
N ALA A 427 38.20 -8.76 27.75
CA ALA A 427 37.08 -7.91 28.14
C ALA A 427 35.92 -7.99 27.15
N MET A 428 36.22 -7.87 25.85
CA MET A 428 35.22 -7.99 24.79
C MET A 428 34.66 -9.43 24.70
N ARG A 429 35.53 -10.44 24.80
CA ARG A 429 35.11 -11.84 24.84
C ARG A 429 34.08 -12.07 25.95
N ASP A 430 34.42 -11.67 27.18
CA ASP A 430 33.58 -11.94 28.35
C ASP A 430 32.26 -11.15 28.28
N GLN A 431 32.25 -9.95 27.69
CA GLN A 431 31.03 -9.19 27.43
C GLN A 431 30.08 -9.95 26.49
N TYR A 432 30.58 -10.45 25.36
CA TYR A 432 29.74 -11.19 24.40
C TYR A 432 29.32 -12.56 24.94
N LEU A 433 30.19 -13.25 25.70
CA LEU A 433 29.83 -14.50 26.35
C LEU A 433 28.75 -14.31 27.44
N ALA A 434 28.79 -13.20 28.18
CA ALA A 434 27.71 -12.86 29.12
C ALA A 434 26.39 -12.54 28.40
N LEU A 435 26.46 -11.92 27.23
CA LEU A 435 25.29 -11.66 26.38
C LEU A 435 24.70 -12.98 25.83
N ALA A 436 25.55 -13.94 25.45
CA ALA A 436 25.12 -15.26 25.04
C ALA A 436 24.38 -16.01 26.15
N ASP A 437 24.92 -15.99 27.38
CA ASP A 437 24.28 -16.55 28.57
C ASP A 437 22.90 -15.92 28.81
N LYS A 438 22.80 -14.58 28.78
CA LYS A 438 21.55 -13.82 28.96
C LYS A 438 20.45 -14.28 27.99
N TYR A 439 20.76 -14.45 26.72
CA TYR A 439 19.78 -14.90 25.72
C TYR A 439 19.46 -16.38 25.83
N ALA A 440 20.43 -17.22 26.23
CA ALA A 440 20.19 -18.62 26.54
C ALA A 440 19.23 -18.78 27.73
N ASP A 441 19.39 -17.98 28.79
CA ASP A 441 18.48 -17.95 29.94
C ASP A 441 17.06 -17.57 29.51
N ARG A 442 16.90 -16.51 28.72
CA ARG A 442 15.58 -16.11 28.19
C ARG A 442 14.95 -17.22 27.31
N ALA A 443 15.75 -17.94 26.52
CA ALA A 443 15.25 -19.07 25.75
C ALA A 443 14.79 -20.21 26.65
N ALA A 444 15.53 -20.51 27.74
CA ALA A 444 15.17 -21.50 28.73
C ALA A 444 13.88 -21.15 29.50
N GLU A 445 13.65 -19.87 29.80
CA GLU A 445 12.40 -19.40 30.40
C GLU A 445 11.20 -19.63 29.48
N LEU A 446 11.36 -19.39 28.17
CA LEU A 446 10.29 -19.59 27.17
C LEU A 446 9.94 -21.07 26.98
N TYR A 447 10.95 -21.94 26.93
CA TYR A 447 10.79 -23.39 26.74
C TYR A 447 11.78 -24.20 27.57
N PRO A 448 11.47 -24.45 28.87
CA PRO A 448 12.38 -25.10 29.81
C PRO A 448 12.79 -26.52 29.43
N ALA A 449 11.97 -27.21 28.65
CA ALA A 449 12.24 -28.58 28.22
C ALA A 449 13.27 -28.71 27.08
N MET A 450 13.62 -27.58 26.43
CA MET A 450 14.56 -27.60 25.30
C MET A 450 16.02 -27.66 25.79
N TYR A 451 16.84 -28.43 25.10
CA TYR A 451 18.24 -28.73 25.47
C TYR A 451 19.23 -27.60 25.08
N ARG A 452 18.94 -26.84 24.03
CA ARG A 452 19.88 -25.88 23.41
C ARG A 452 20.38 -24.79 24.36
N PRO A 453 19.55 -24.20 25.23
CA PRO A 453 20.04 -23.22 26.18
C PRO A 453 21.19 -23.73 27.04
N GLU A 454 21.07 -24.91 27.61
CA GLU A 454 22.14 -25.54 28.44
C GLU A 454 23.36 -25.87 27.60
N LYS A 455 23.19 -26.35 26.36
CA LYS A 455 24.32 -26.57 25.45
C LYS A 455 25.12 -25.29 25.25
N ILE A 456 24.45 -24.16 24.92
CA ILE A 456 25.12 -22.86 24.70
C ILE A 456 25.83 -22.38 25.97
N LYS A 457 25.20 -22.52 27.15
CA LYS A 457 25.87 -22.22 28.43
C LYS A 457 27.11 -23.06 28.66
N GLY A 458 27.05 -24.33 28.31
CA GLY A 458 28.23 -25.23 28.33
C GLY A 458 29.33 -24.73 27.40
N ASP A 459 28.97 -24.35 26.16
CA ASP A 459 29.91 -23.82 25.17
C ASP A 459 30.54 -22.50 25.69
N VAL A 460 29.77 -21.63 26.33
CA VAL A 460 30.23 -20.36 26.96
C VAL A 460 31.22 -20.64 28.07
N GLU A 461 30.93 -21.58 28.99
CA GLU A 461 31.85 -21.93 30.10
C GLU A 461 33.15 -22.61 29.60
N MET A 462 33.07 -23.37 28.50
CA MET A 462 34.27 -23.89 27.84
C MET A 462 35.17 -22.75 27.32
N GLN A 463 34.60 -21.70 26.69
CA GLN A 463 35.36 -20.54 26.21
C GLN A 463 35.99 -19.72 27.36
N LYS A 464 35.37 -19.75 28.54
CA LYS A 464 35.92 -19.12 29.77
C LYS A 464 36.98 -20.01 30.45
N GLY A 465 37.18 -21.24 30.00
CA GLY A 465 38.09 -22.22 30.60
C GLY A 465 37.50 -22.95 31.82
N ASN A 466 36.22 -22.83 32.09
CA ASN A 466 35.53 -23.45 33.24
C ASN A 466 35.01 -24.84 32.89
N THR A 467 35.92 -25.77 32.60
CA THR A 467 35.59 -27.11 32.07
C THR A 467 34.61 -27.91 32.93
N GLU A 468 34.72 -27.85 34.26
CA GLU A 468 33.81 -28.58 35.17
C GLU A 468 32.36 -28.06 35.04
N LYS A 469 32.20 -26.74 35.04
CA LYS A 469 30.87 -26.12 34.90
C LYS A 469 30.27 -26.34 33.50
N ALA A 470 31.10 -26.31 32.46
CA ALA A 470 30.69 -26.70 31.12
C ALA A 470 30.14 -28.10 31.06
N LEU A 471 30.83 -29.05 31.71
CA LEU A 471 30.41 -30.46 31.79
C LEU A 471 29.03 -30.58 32.47
N GLU A 472 28.80 -29.86 33.56
CA GLU A 472 27.49 -29.85 34.24
C GLU A 472 26.36 -29.41 33.28
N TYR A 473 26.55 -28.35 32.50
CA TYR A 473 25.58 -27.88 31.55
C TYR A 473 25.37 -28.87 30.38
N TYR A 474 26.44 -29.51 29.88
CA TYR A 474 26.31 -30.53 28.82
C TYR A 474 25.52 -31.76 29.31
N ILE A 475 25.72 -32.18 30.57
CA ILE A 475 24.94 -33.26 31.18
C ILE A 475 23.45 -32.84 31.28
N GLN A 476 23.15 -31.64 31.75
CA GLN A 476 21.78 -31.13 31.80
C GLN A 476 21.14 -31.08 30.41
N SER A 477 21.90 -30.69 29.38
CA SER A 477 21.47 -30.67 27.99
C SER A 477 21.12 -32.10 27.50
N ILE A 478 21.96 -33.10 27.81
CA ILE A 478 21.71 -34.52 27.48
C ILE A 478 20.46 -35.00 28.20
N ASP A 479 20.31 -34.73 29.50
CA ASP A 479 19.13 -35.13 30.29
C ASP A 479 17.83 -34.56 29.69
N LYS A 480 17.83 -33.33 29.15
CA LYS A 480 16.69 -32.76 28.45
C LYS A 480 16.44 -33.44 27.10
N LEU A 481 17.50 -33.79 26.35
CA LEU A 481 17.37 -34.56 25.12
C LEU A 481 16.76 -35.94 25.35
N GLU A 482 17.19 -36.64 26.43
CA GLU A 482 16.68 -37.98 26.77
C GLU A 482 15.21 -37.93 27.25
N LYS A 483 14.77 -36.83 27.84
CA LYS A 483 13.38 -36.62 28.31
C LYS A 483 12.47 -36.01 27.25
N PHE A 484 13.01 -35.64 26.09
CA PHE A 484 12.22 -35.01 25.05
C PHE A 484 11.23 -36.00 24.42
N ASP A 485 9.95 -35.72 24.54
CA ASP A 485 8.87 -36.52 23.96
C ASP A 485 8.66 -36.14 22.48
N GLY A 486 9.45 -36.71 21.60
CA GLY A 486 9.38 -36.48 20.16
C GLY A 486 10.58 -37.04 19.41
N ASP A 487 10.58 -36.86 18.09
CA ASP A 487 11.70 -37.26 17.24
C ASP A 487 12.95 -36.42 17.52
N THR A 488 13.97 -37.05 18.09
CA THR A 488 15.27 -36.44 18.37
C THR A 488 16.25 -36.53 17.19
N SER A 489 15.92 -37.24 16.11
CA SER A 489 16.82 -37.42 14.95
C SER A 489 17.25 -36.08 14.34
N ARG A 490 16.37 -35.10 14.36
CA ARG A 490 16.64 -33.70 13.93
C ARG A 490 17.72 -32.99 14.74
N PHE A 491 18.06 -33.51 15.93
CA PHE A 491 19.10 -32.99 16.82
C PHE A 491 20.37 -33.83 16.80
N ALA A 492 20.47 -34.81 15.90
CA ALA A 492 21.55 -35.80 15.88
C ALA A 492 22.96 -35.18 15.90
N GLY A 493 23.18 -34.08 15.21
CA GLY A 493 24.46 -33.37 15.20
C GLY A 493 24.85 -32.84 16.59
N ASP A 494 23.97 -32.09 17.23
CA ASP A 494 24.19 -31.56 18.58
C ASP A 494 24.30 -32.66 19.60
N ALA A 495 23.43 -33.70 19.51
CA ALA A 495 23.45 -34.85 20.41
C ALA A 495 24.77 -35.59 20.34
N LYS A 496 25.27 -35.92 19.14
CA LYS A 496 26.57 -36.58 18.96
C LYS A 496 27.70 -35.77 19.60
N ASN A 497 27.73 -34.49 19.39
CA ASN A 497 28.75 -33.60 19.96
C ASN A 497 28.69 -33.59 21.48
N LEU A 498 27.49 -33.45 22.07
CA LEU A 498 27.31 -33.47 23.53
C LEU A 498 27.75 -34.79 24.17
N TYR A 499 27.28 -35.92 23.66
CA TYR A 499 27.65 -37.21 24.18
C TYR A 499 29.16 -37.49 24.05
N ASN A 500 29.77 -37.09 22.94
CA ASN A 500 31.20 -37.22 22.73
C ASN A 500 32.00 -36.30 23.69
N ALA A 501 31.59 -35.04 23.85
CA ALA A 501 32.25 -34.11 24.77
C ALA A 501 32.22 -34.62 26.22
N VAL A 502 31.05 -35.07 26.68
CA VAL A 502 30.90 -35.60 28.06
C VAL A 502 31.64 -36.92 28.20
N GLY A 503 31.57 -37.82 27.21
CA GLY A 503 32.29 -39.07 27.24
C GLY A 503 33.80 -38.88 27.34
N ASN A 504 34.38 -37.97 26.57
CA ASN A 504 35.82 -37.63 26.64
C ASN A 504 36.20 -37.06 28.00
N ALA A 505 35.40 -36.12 28.55
CA ALA A 505 35.67 -35.53 29.85
C ALA A 505 35.73 -36.58 30.97
N TYR A 506 34.91 -37.63 30.96
CA TYR A 506 35.00 -38.75 31.91
C TYR A 506 36.14 -39.68 31.60
N LEU A 507 36.52 -39.86 30.34
CA LEU A 507 37.68 -40.64 29.97
C LEU A 507 38.99 -39.97 30.48
N ASP A 508 39.09 -38.65 30.36
CA ASP A 508 40.24 -37.87 30.90
C ASP A 508 40.32 -37.96 32.44
N LYS A 509 39.21 -38.14 33.11
CA LYS A 509 39.12 -38.41 34.56
C LYS A 509 39.38 -39.88 34.90
N ASN A 510 39.74 -40.73 33.93
CA ASN A 510 39.93 -42.16 34.07
C ASN A 510 38.67 -42.94 34.50
N ASP A 511 37.49 -42.36 34.39
CA ASP A 511 36.20 -43.01 34.64
C ASP A 511 35.65 -43.66 33.34
N LYS A 512 36.22 -44.77 32.97
CA LYS A 512 35.87 -45.54 31.77
C LYS A 512 34.41 -46.03 31.76
N THR A 513 33.86 -46.32 32.92
CA THR A 513 32.48 -46.81 33.02
C THR A 513 31.48 -45.71 32.63
N THR A 514 31.64 -44.53 33.18
CA THR A 514 30.79 -43.36 32.87
C THR A 514 31.04 -42.89 31.42
N ALA A 515 32.30 -42.86 30.97
CA ALA A 515 32.64 -42.51 29.58
C ALA A 515 31.94 -43.44 28.59
N LYS A 516 31.97 -44.75 28.81
CA LYS A 516 31.32 -45.75 27.97
C LYS A 516 29.79 -45.56 27.88
N ARG A 517 29.15 -45.17 28.98
CA ARG A 517 27.72 -44.84 29.01
C ARG A 517 27.39 -43.71 28.02
N TYR A 518 28.15 -42.60 28.04
CA TYR A 518 27.93 -41.47 27.17
C TYR A 518 28.28 -41.78 25.71
N PHE A 519 29.36 -42.50 25.44
CA PHE A 519 29.69 -42.92 24.08
C PHE A 519 28.64 -43.89 23.49
N ASN A 520 27.98 -44.71 24.28
CA ASN A 520 26.83 -45.49 23.84
C ASN A 520 25.62 -44.58 23.51
N GLY A 521 25.48 -43.41 24.17
CA GLY A 521 24.51 -42.36 23.84
C GLY A 521 24.78 -41.75 22.45
N TYR A 522 26.03 -41.51 22.08
CA TYR A 522 26.42 -41.10 20.73
C TYR A 522 25.94 -42.12 19.68
N LEU A 523 26.15 -43.44 19.91
CA LEU A 523 25.76 -44.49 18.98
C LEU A 523 24.24 -44.59 18.74
N LYS A 524 23.39 -44.02 19.62
CA LYS A 524 21.95 -43.90 19.34
C LYS A 524 21.67 -43.03 18.13
N TYR A 525 22.55 -42.04 17.84
CA TYR A 525 22.41 -41.07 16.74
C TYR A 525 23.33 -41.37 15.56
N ASP A 526 24.21 -42.40 15.67
CA ASP A 526 25.14 -42.84 14.63
C ASP A 526 25.35 -44.39 14.73
N PRO A 527 24.28 -45.19 14.58
CA PRO A 527 24.30 -46.61 14.86
C PRO A 527 25.19 -47.40 13.89
N ASP A 528 25.44 -46.90 12.70
CA ASP A 528 26.23 -47.60 11.67
C ASP A 528 27.73 -47.28 11.72
N ASN A 529 28.18 -46.48 12.69
CA ASN A 529 29.59 -46.11 12.86
C ASN A 529 30.36 -47.25 13.51
N ALA A 530 30.84 -48.18 12.69
CA ALA A 530 31.54 -49.39 13.13
C ALA A 530 32.84 -49.09 13.88
N ASP A 531 33.58 -48.06 13.46
CA ASP A 531 34.86 -47.67 14.09
C ASP A 531 34.64 -47.09 15.48
N TYR A 532 33.61 -46.23 15.62
CA TYR A 532 33.27 -45.70 16.93
C TYR A 532 32.74 -46.77 17.88
N ARG A 533 32.01 -47.73 17.37
CA ARG A 533 31.54 -48.92 18.16
C ARG A 533 32.71 -49.73 18.69
N LYS A 534 33.71 -50.04 17.83
CA LYS A 534 34.93 -50.76 18.26
C LYS A 534 35.69 -49.99 19.33
N PHE A 535 35.78 -48.65 19.18
CA PHE A 535 36.38 -47.80 20.21
C PHE A 535 35.66 -47.95 21.55
N VAL A 536 34.33 -47.86 21.55
CA VAL A 536 33.52 -47.97 22.78
C VAL A 536 33.61 -49.39 23.41
N GLU A 537 33.67 -50.42 22.60
CA GLU A 537 33.85 -51.83 23.07
C GLU A 537 35.20 -52.00 23.73
N GLY A 538 36.24 -51.34 23.25
CA GLY A 538 37.63 -51.45 23.76
C GLY A 538 37.88 -50.66 25.05
N LEU A 539 36.96 -49.84 25.52
CA LEU A 539 37.03 -49.14 26.80
C LEU A 539 36.74 -50.12 27.98
#